data_ef0b343fe03f0f1891f81839f6014067
#
_entry.id   ef0b343fe03f0f1891f81839f6014067
#
_cell.length_a   1.000
_cell.length_b   1.000
_cell.length_c   1.000
_cell.angle_alpha   90.00
_cell.angle_beta   90.00
_cell.angle_gamma   90.00
#
_symmetry.space_group_name_H-M   'P 1'
#
loop_
_entity.id
_entity.type
_entity.pdbx_description
1 polymer ?
#
loop_
_entity_poly.entity_id
_entity_poly.type
_entity_poly.pdbx_seq_one_letter_code
_entity_poly.pdbx_strand_id
1 'polypeptide(L)'
;MNRNEEYWALAAQLRETPPELEGTVERARARARKKHLRRWLGIPAASLGGVAAAFVLLVNCSLPFAQACGRIPGLRDLAAAVALSPSLKAAVENDFVQVVDREQTENGITFRLDYLILDAMQINFFYTVSGGDYDSYHVYPSITGPDGEELEGYSIISGEAAPGELSDFNVNYSDDSQVPEALRLTCKVTAQREAGDGTAPAADESIWDEPAPGREPEIVATFTFDLELDDRFTVPGDTLPLDKWVEVDGQRLLLRELEVNPTHARLAVSTDPENTAWLRGLDFYLEDEEGNRYEAGARSGSSGRLVASGADGVNEVIYYYLESSFFRDPERLTLYLTGAEWLDKDAEWVTVDLTTGAASWLPEGVEFRSIDRRGEDVHCVVDTPDAGALFTWDYRDPEGGEHRWESMGMTVRASEPVEEDLETEPHEISFTLEDYPWDTVELRLRASRETELAEPVAVALP
;
A
#
# COMPACT_ATOMS: atom_id res chain seq x y z
N MET A 1 -73.81 3.25 10.41
CA MET A 1 -72.47 3.50 11.00
C MET A 1 -71.83 4.59 10.21
N ASN A 2 -71.36 5.65 10.87
CA ASN A 2 -70.83 6.84 10.21
C ASN A 2 -69.37 6.57 9.78
N ARG A 3 -68.99 6.95 8.59
CA ARG A 3 -67.65 6.73 7.99
C ARG A 3 -66.49 7.25 8.90
N ASN A 4 -66.77 8.19 9.75
CA ASN A 4 -65.81 8.69 10.75
C ASN A 4 -65.62 7.70 11.91
N GLU A 5 -66.64 6.97 12.33
CA GLU A 5 -66.53 5.96 13.39
C GLU A 5 -65.74 4.73 12.93
N GLU A 6 -65.85 4.33 11.66
CA GLU A 6 -65.03 3.28 11.07
C GLU A 6 -63.58 3.71 10.94
N TYR A 7 -63.34 4.96 10.54
CA TYR A 7 -61.95 5.49 10.47
C TYR A 7 -61.27 5.49 11.83
N TRP A 8 -61.97 5.96 12.87
CA TRP A 8 -61.41 5.99 14.22
C TRP A 8 -61.25 4.63 14.85
N ALA A 9 -62.09 3.64 14.49
CA ALA A 9 -61.94 2.27 14.91
C ALA A 9 -60.76 1.59 14.22
N LEU A 10 -60.51 1.86 12.93
CA LEU A 10 -59.36 1.40 12.21
C LEU A 10 -58.03 2.07 12.72
N ALA A 11 -58.07 3.35 13.00
CA ALA A 11 -56.95 4.11 13.54
C ALA A 11 -56.57 3.65 14.97
N ALA A 12 -57.55 3.20 15.76
CA ALA A 12 -57.30 2.63 17.07
C ALA A 12 -56.61 1.25 16.98
N GLN A 13 -57.01 0.40 16.02
CA GLN A 13 -56.36 -0.89 15.76
C GLN A 13 -54.90 -0.72 15.26
N LEU A 14 -54.60 0.35 14.50
CA LEU A 14 -53.23 0.68 14.06
C LEU A 14 -52.32 1.25 15.15
N ARG A 15 -52.91 1.72 16.28
CA ARG A 15 -52.17 2.21 17.45
C ARG A 15 -51.74 1.12 18.42
N GLU A 16 -52.40 -0.04 18.38
CA GLU A 16 -51.99 -1.19 19.16
C GLU A 16 -50.85 -1.95 18.39
N THR A 17 -49.66 -1.90 18.94
CA THR A 17 -48.55 -2.67 18.37
C THR A 17 -48.91 -4.18 18.45
N PRO A 18 -48.92 -4.91 17.34
CA PRO A 18 -49.15 -6.34 17.36
C PRO A 18 -48.23 -7.04 18.36
N PRO A 19 -48.75 -7.97 19.20
CA PRO A 19 -47.93 -8.62 20.23
C PRO A 19 -46.70 -9.34 19.65
N GLU A 20 -46.69 -9.65 18.35
CA GLU A 20 -45.57 -10.25 17.62
C GLU A 20 -44.44 -9.21 17.39
N LEU A 21 -44.73 -7.92 17.43
CA LEU A 21 -43.75 -6.84 17.29
C LEU A 21 -43.30 -6.29 18.64
N GLU A 22 -43.93 -6.68 19.76
CA GLU A 22 -43.47 -6.32 21.10
C GLU A 22 -42.03 -6.86 21.35
N GLY A 23 -41.15 -5.99 21.75
CA GLY A 23 -39.75 -6.32 22.00
C GLY A 23 -38.87 -6.48 20.77
N THR A 24 -39.38 -6.16 19.54
CA THR A 24 -38.57 -6.27 18.31
C THR A 24 -37.39 -5.29 18.35
N VAL A 25 -37.62 -4.06 18.83
CA VAL A 25 -36.57 -3.05 18.99
C VAL A 25 -35.54 -3.48 20.05
N GLU A 26 -35.97 -4.09 21.14
CA GLU A 26 -35.06 -4.63 22.17
C GLU A 26 -34.28 -5.84 21.66
N ARG A 27 -34.91 -6.71 20.89
CA ARG A 27 -34.23 -7.85 20.24
C ARG A 27 -33.26 -7.38 19.17
N ALA A 28 -33.58 -6.34 18.40
CA ALA A 28 -32.70 -5.72 17.43
C ALA A 28 -31.49 -5.06 18.12
N ARG A 29 -31.72 -4.28 19.20
CA ARG A 29 -30.65 -3.69 19.99
C ARG A 29 -29.77 -4.73 20.68
N ALA A 30 -30.34 -5.82 21.18
CA ALA A 30 -29.58 -6.92 21.76
C ALA A 30 -28.73 -7.67 20.72
N ARG A 31 -29.25 -7.84 19.48
CA ARG A 31 -28.50 -8.42 18.36
C ARG A 31 -27.38 -7.46 17.91
N ALA A 32 -27.66 -6.19 17.79
CA ALA A 32 -26.65 -5.17 17.45
C ALA A 32 -25.52 -5.13 18.49
N ARG A 33 -25.84 -5.11 19.79
CA ARG A 33 -24.83 -5.17 20.87
C ARG A 33 -24.00 -6.46 20.83
N LYS A 34 -24.65 -7.60 20.56
CA LYS A 34 -23.96 -8.89 20.45
C LYS A 34 -23.08 -8.98 19.21
N LYS A 35 -23.50 -8.35 18.12
CA LYS A 35 -22.73 -8.23 16.86
C LYS A 35 -21.54 -7.27 17.05
N HIS A 36 -21.75 -6.13 17.74
CA HIS A 36 -20.67 -5.17 18.08
C HIS A 36 -19.63 -5.79 19.00
N LEU A 37 -20.05 -6.51 20.05
CA LEU A 37 -19.14 -7.19 20.97
C LEU A 37 -18.36 -8.32 20.28
N ARG A 38 -19.00 -9.06 19.34
CA ARG A 38 -18.32 -10.07 18.52
C ARG A 38 -17.34 -9.45 17.51
N ARG A 39 -17.65 -8.29 16.93
CA ARG A 39 -16.72 -7.56 16.08
C ARG A 39 -15.53 -7.03 16.88
N TRP A 40 -15.78 -6.44 18.04
CA TRP A 40 -14.73 -5.84 18.87
C TRP A 40 -13.77 -6.88 19.48
N LEU A 41 -14.27 -8.07 19.79
CA LEU A 41 -13.44 -9.19 20.29
C LEU A 41 -12.99 -10.14 19.17
N GLY A 42 -13.64 -10.10 18.01
CA GLY A 42 -13.38 -11.07 16.93
C GLY A 42 -12.30 -10.63 15.95
N ILE A 43 -12.16 -9.35 15.66
CA ILE A 43 -11.20 -8.87 14.66
C ILE A 43 -9.75 -8.96 15.16
N PRO A 44 -9.40 -8.47 16.37
CA PRO A 44 -8.05 -8.69 16.88
C PRO A 44 -7.76 -10.17 17.16
N ALA A 45 -8.76 -10.94 17.66
CA ALA A 45 -8.58 -12.36 17.89
C ALA A 45 -8.51 -13.18 16.59
N ALA A 46 -9.19 -12.76 15.52
CA ALA A 46 -9.10 -13.40 14.21
C ALA A 46 -7.80 -13.09 13.48
N SER A 47 -7.26 -11.86 13.61
CA SER A 47 -5.94 -11.53 13.07
C SER A 47 -4.81 -12.23 13.81
N LEU A 48 -4.81 -12.24 15.15
CA LEU A 48 -3.87 -13.02 15.96
C LEU A 48 -4.05 -14.54 15.76
N GLY A 49 -5.29 -15.01 15.67
CA GLY A 49 -5.60 -16.41 15.39
C GLY A 49 -5.21 -16.81 13.97
N GLY A 50 -5.36 -15.89 12.98
CA GLY A 50 -4.93 -16.10 11.61
C GLY A 50 -3.42 -16.18 11.48
N VAL A 51 -2.69 -15.27 12.10
CA VAL A 51 -1.21 -15.28 12.14
C VAL A 51 -0.70 -16.51 12.87
N ALA A 52 -1.27 -16.86 14.04
CA ALA A 52 -0.91 -18.07 14.75
C ALA A 52 -1.24 -19.35 13.98
N ALA A 53 -2.39 -19.39 13.27
CA ALA A 53 -2.76 -20.52 12.42
C ALA A 53 -1.86 -20.62 11.19
N ALA A 54 -1.53 -19.49 10.55
CA ALA A 54 -0.55 -19.46 9.46
C ALA A 54 0.82 -19.92 9.93
N PHE A 55 1.30 -19.45 11.08
CA PHE A 55 2.54 -19.93 11.68
C PHE A 55 2.53 -21.44 11.96
N VAL A 56 1.45 -21.95 12.58
CA VAL A 56 1.30 -23.40 12.85
C VAL A 56 1.29 -24.19 11.53
N LEU A 57 0.62 -23.69 10.49
CA LEU A 57 0.65 -24.33 9.17
C LEU A 57 2.05 -24.28 8.55
N LEU A 58 2.74 -23.13 8.62
CA LEU A 58 4.10 -22.99 8.11
C LEU A 58 5.09 -23.93 8.80
N VAL A 59 5.08 -23.99 10.12
CA VAL A 59 5.96 -24.88 10.90
C VAL A 59 5.64 -26.35 10.64
N ASN A 60 4.36 -26.69 10.43
CA ASN A 60 3.95 -28.09 10.22
C ASN A 60 4.04 -28.55 8.74
N CYS A 61 3.99 -27.60 7.78
CA CYS A 61 4.01 -27.94 6.35
C CYS A 61 5.38 -27.78 5.70
N SER A 62 6.32 -27.07 6.35
CA SER A 62 7.69 -26.88 5.82
C SER A 62 8.72 -27.37 6.83
N LEU A 63 9.32 -28.55 6.52
CA LEU A 63 10.38 -29.10 7.36
C LEU A 63 11.64 -28.22 7.43
N PRO A 64 12.11 -27.58 6.31
CA PRO A 64 13.21 -26.61 6.36
C PRO A 64 12.90 -25.43 7.28
N PHE A 65 11.69 -24.86 7.19
CA PHE A 65 11.25 -23.75 8.02
C PHE A 65 11.22 -24.11 9.51
N ALA A 66 10.68 -25.29 9.86
CA ALA A 66 10.69 -25.76 11.24
C ALA A 66 12.12 -25.96 11.79
N GLN A 67 13.04 -26.39 10.94
CA GLN A 67 14.47 -26.56 11.30
C GLN A 67 15.18 -25.22 11.46
N ALA A 68 14.92 -24.24 10.60
CA ALA A 68 15.45 -22.89 10.71
C ALA A 68 14.94 -22.22 12.02
N CYS A 69 13.65 -22.32 12.31
CA CYS A 69 13.05 -21.83 13.56
C CYS A 69 13.70 -22.39 14.84
N GLY A 70 14.31 -23.56 14.80
CA GLY A 70 15.03 -24.15 15.92
C GLY A 70 16.47 -23.66 16.10
N ARG A 71 17.05 -22.96 15.12
CA ARG A 71 18.47 -22.57 15.13
C ARG A 71 18.71 -21.12 15.57
N ILE A 72 17.76 -20.22 15.31
CA ILE A 72 17.89 -18.78 15.59
C ILE A 72 16.94 -18.42 16.75
N PRO A 73 17.44 -17.85 17.86
CA PRO A 73 16.60 -17.35 18.95
C PRO A 73 15.64 -16.25 18.44
N GLY A 74 14.37 -16.28 18.85
CA GLY A 74 13.37 -15.28 18.44
C GLY A 74 12.80 -15.44 17.02
N LEU A 75 13.21 -16.46 16.27
CA LEU A 75 12.78 -16.69 14.89
C LEU A 75 11.26 -16.91 14.74
N ARG A 76 10.56 -17.21 15.82
CA ARG A 76 9.11 -17.35 15.82
C ARG A 76 8.43 -16.03 15.38
N ASP A 77 8.89 -14.90 15.91
CA ASP A 77 8.32 -13.59 15.63
C ASP A 77 8.71 -13.14 14.22
N LEU A 78 9.96 -13.42 13.80
CA LEU A 78 10.39 -13.19 12.42
C LEU A 78 9.58 -14.03 11.42
N ALA A 79 9.32 -15.29 11.72
CA ALA A 79 8.50 -16.15 10.88
C ALA A 79 7.07 -15.62 10.71
N ALA A 80 6.50 -15.01 11.74
CA ALA A 80 5.20 -14.35 11.67
C ALA A 80 5.28 -13.06 10.81
N ALA A 81 6.34 -12.26 11.00
CA ALA A 81 6.54 -11.01 10.25
C ALA A 81 6.73 -11.24 8.74
N VAL A 82 7.38 -12.34 8.34
CA VAL A 82 7.60 -12.67 6.90
C VAL A 82 6.50 -13.56 6.30
N ALA A 83 5.45 -13.90 7.05
CA ALA A 83 4.45 -14.87 6.60
C ALA A 83 3.72 -14.49 5.31
N LEU A 84 3.59 -13.18 5.05
CA LEU A 84 2.93 -12.63 3.86
C LEU A 84 3.87 -12.39 2.68
N SER A 85 5.18 -12.65 2.82
CA SER A 85 6.15 -12.55 1.73
C SER A 85 6.81 -13.91 1.48
N PRO A 86 6.42 -14.62 0.43
CA PRO A 86 7.05 -15.89 0.04
C PRO A 86 8.57 -15.80 -0.12
N SER A 87 9.10 -14.69 -0.64
CA SER A 87 10.54 -14.47 -0.80
C SER A 87 11.28 -14.38 0.53
N LEU A 88 10.80 -13.53 1.44
CA LEU A 88 11.42 -13.37 2.77
C LEU A 88 11.27 -14.65 3.61
N LYS A 89 10.15 -15.35 3.46
CA LYS A 89 9.97 -16.67 4.05
C LYS A 89 11.00 -17.66 3.54
N ALA A 90 11.21 -17.72 2.22
CA ALA A 90 12.20 -18.58 1.61
C ALA A 90 13.62 -18.20 2.06
N ALA A 91 13.93 -16.91 2.21
CA ALA A 91 15.20 -16.45 2.78
C ALA A 91 15.41 -16.99 4.20
N VAL A 92 14.40 -16.90 5.07
CA VAL A 92 14.44 -17.47 6.44
C VAL A 92 14.62 -18.99 6.41
N GLU A 93 13.91 -19.71 5.53
CA GLU A 93 14.01 -21.16 5.38
C GLU A 93 15.41 -21.64 4.93
N ASN A 94 16.15 -20.75 4.25
CA ASN A 94 17.50 -21.03 3.74
C ASN A 94 18.61 -20.40 4.62
N ASP A 95 18.34 -20.05 5.88
CA ASP A 95 19.28 -19.42 6.80
C ASP A 95 19.87 -18.08 6.25
N PHE A 96 19.13 -17.39 5.39
CA PHE A 96 19.52 -16.13 4.75
C PHE A 96 19.06 -14.92 5.57
N VAL A 97 19.49 -14.88 6.84
CA VAL A 97 19.13 -13.88 7.84
C VAL A 97 20.37 -13.46 8.61
N GLN A 98 20.66 -12.17 8.65
CA GLN A 98 21.68 -11.62 9.52
C GLN A 98 21.06 -11.24 10.86
N VAL A 99 21.53 -11.87 11.94
CA VAL A 99 21.12 -11.53 13.31
C VAL A 99 21.90 -10.32 13.78
N VAL A 100 21.22 -9.28 14.23
CA VAL A 100 21.81 -8.03 14.76
C VAL A 100 21.74 -8.02 16.28
N ASP A 101 20.57 -8.22 16.88
CA ASP A 101 20.28 -8.27 18.30
C ASP A 101 20.95 -7.10 19.09
N ARG A 102 20.72 -5.87 18.62
CA ARG A 102 21.24 -4.64 19.25
C ARG A 102 20.09 -3.83 19.81
N GLU A 103 20.20 -3.43 21.06
CA GLU A 103 19.19 -2.68 21.79
C GLU A 103 19.75 -1.34 22.28
N GLN A 104 18.92 -0.29 22.19
CA GLN A 104 19.20 1.02 22.77
C GLN A 104 17.95 1.53 23.48
N THR A 105 18.14 2.29 24.56
CA THR A 105 17.04 2.91 25.30
C THR A 105 17.28 4.40 25.47
N GLU A 106 16.29 5.20 25.07
CA GLU A 106 16.26 6.65 25.22
C GLU A 106 14.87 7.11 25.67
N ASN A 107 14.80 8.02 26.63
CA ASN A 107 13.55 8.59 27.17
C ASN A 107 12.51 7.53 27.65
N GLY A 108 12.98 6.35 28.09
CA GLY A 108 12.11 5.25 28.50
C GLY A 108 11.52 4.43 27.36
N ILE A 109 11.91 4.71 26.12
CA ILE A 109 11.58 3.92 24.93
C ILE A 109 12.80 3.09 24.60
N THR A 110 12.56 1.80 24.32
CA THR A 110 13.58 0.83 23.93
C THR A 110 13.37 0.45 22.46
N PHE A 111 14.37 0.62 21.66
CA PHE A 111 14.42 0.17 20.26
C PHE A 111 15.42 -0.98 20.16
N ARG A 112 14.97 -2.13 19.69
CA ARG A 112 15.82 -3.28 19.42
C ARG A 112 15.80 -3.58 17.92
N LEU A 113 16.96 -3.57 17.30
CA LEU A 113 17.15 -4.04 15.93
C LEU A 113 17.48 -5.53 15.98
N ASP A 114 16.55 -6.34 15.52
CA ASP A 114 16.58 -7.80 15.69
C ASP A 114 17.31 -8.50 14.54
N TYR A 115 16.85 -8.27 13.29
CA TYR A 115 17.31 -9.02 12.13
C TYR A 115 17.39 -8.14 10.89
N LEU A 116 18.23 -8.55 9.93
CA LEU A 116 18.24 -8.06 8.56
C LEU A 116 18.03 -9.25 7.60
N ILE A 117 17.21 -9.03 6.58
CA ILE A 117 17.15 -9.88 5.39
C ILE A 117 17.46 -8.97 4.22
N LEU A 118 18.55 -9.22 3.50
CA LEU A 118 19.05 -8.29 2.50
C LEU A 118 19.63 -9.02 1.29
N ASP A 119 19.73 -8.33 0.19
CA ASP A 119 20.49 -8.70 -0.99
C ASP A 119 21.23 -7.48 -1.54
N ALA A 120 21.75 -7.54 -2.76
CA ALA A 120 22.49 -6.43 -3.34
C ALA A 120 21.66 -5.16 -3.61
N MET A 121 20.32 -5.27 -3.60
CA MET A 121 19.41 -4.20 -4.00
C MET A 121 18.40 -3.79 -2.92
N GLN A 122 18.24 -4.61 -1.87
CA GLN A 122 17.23 -4.36 -0.85
C GLN A 122 17.73 -4.76 0.53
N ILE A 123 17.36 -3.98 1.57
CA ILE A 123 17.57 -4.33 2.98
C ILE A 123 16.21 -4.28 3.68
N ASN A 124 15.78 -5.40 4.26
CA ASN A 124 14.62 -5.47 5.15
C ASN A 124 15.12 -5.47 6.60
N PHE A 125 14.77 -4.45 7.36
CA PHE A 125 15.10 -4.27 8.76
C PHE A 125 13.94 -4.75 9.62
N PHE A 126 14.20 -5.65 10.56
CA PHE A 126 13.21 -6.13 11.53
C PHE A 126 13.57 -5.62 12.91
N TYR A 127 12.64 -4.93 13.55
CA TYR A 127 12.86 -4.23 14.81
C TYR A 127 11.67 -4.33 15.75
N THR A 128 11.91 -4.07 17.02
CA THR A 128 10.89 -4.00 18.07
C THR A 128 11.03 -2.67 18.80
N VAL A 129 9.91 -1.94 18.96
CA VAL A 129 9.85 -0.73 19.81
C VAL A 129 8.98 -1.01 21.00
N SER A 130 9.44 -0.63 22.22
CA SER A 130 8.69 -0.84 23.45
C SER A 130 9.00 0.25 24.48
N GLY A 131 8.22 0.30 25.55
CA GLY A 131 8.39 1.27 26.64
C GLY A 131 7.47 2.49 26.50
N GLY A 132 7.41 3.35 27.51
CA GLY A 132 6.41 4.40 27.59
C GLY A 132 4.98 3.85 27.74
N ASP A 133 4.01 4.76 27.70
CA ASP A 133 2.57 4.43 27.76
C ASP A 133 1.94 4.93 26.45
N TYR A 134 2.28 4.25 25.35
CA TYR A 134 1.86 4.59 23.99
C TYR A 134 1.18 3.38 23.34
N ASP A 135 0.21 3.65 22.45
CA ASP A 135 -0.56 2.63 21.76
C ASP A 135 0.08 2.26 20.42
N SER A 136 0.82 3.19 19.82
CA SER A 136 1.59 2.95 18.59
C SER A 136 2.81 3.84 18.47
N TYR A 137 3.73 3.41 17.61
CA TYR A 137 4.93 4.16 17.22
C TYR A 137 4.99 4.30 15.72
N HIS A 138 5.54 5.43 15.25
CA HIS A 138 5.95 5.57 13.87
C HIS A 138 7.46 5.81 13.83
N VAL A 139 8.15 5.02 13.00
CA VAL A 139 9.60 5.07 12.86
C VAL A 139 9.96 5.74 11.54
N TYR A 140 10.77 6.80 11.62
CA TYR A 140 11.33 7.51 10.48
C TYR A 140 12.81 7.14 10.33
N PRO A 141 13.13 6.11 9.55
CA PRO A 141 14.49 5.68 9.35
C PRO A 141 15.20 6.56 8.33
N SER A 142 16.50 6.73 8.53
CA SER A 142 17.43 7.31 7.55
C SER A 142 18.73 6.56 7.59
N ILE A 143 19.41 6.46 6.44
CA ILE A 143 20.70 5.79 6.33
C ILE A 143 21.77 6.75 5.80
N THR A 144 22.97 6.60 6.32
CA THR A 144 24.17 7.29 5.84
C THR A 144 25.32 6.29 5.74
N GLY A 145 26.38 6.66 5.06
CA GLY A 145 27.63 5.91 5.12
C GLY A 145 28.23 5.93 6.53
N PRO A 146 29.24 5.08 6.81
CA PRO A 146 29.87 4.98 8.13
C PRO A 146 30.45 6.30 8.64
N ASP A 147 30.95 7.14 7.74
CA ASP A 147 31.54 8.45 8.04
C ASP A 147 30.50 9.59 8.09
N GLY A 148 29.20 9.25 7.91
CA GLY A 148 28.08 10.20 7.91
C GLY A 148 27.86 10.86 6.56
N GLU A 149 28.46 10.38 5.48
CA GLU A 149 28.17 10.79 4.11
C GLU A 149 26.73 10.42 3.72
N GLU A 150 26.06 11.29 3.00
CA GLU A 150 24.73 11.00 2.49
C GLU A 150 24.82 9.90 1.42
N LEU A 151 23.95 8.87 1.54
CA LEU A 151 23.77 7.88 0.51
C LEU A 151 22.63 8.35 -0.41
N GLU A 152 22.82 8.15 -1.71
CA GLU A 152 21.84 8.51 -2.73
C GLU A 152 21.27 7.26 -3.42
N GLY A 153 20.19 7.42 -4.16
CA GLY A 153 19.64 6.35 -4.99
C GLY A 153 18.94 5.23 -4.19
N TYR A 154 18.30 5.57 -3.10
CA TYR A 154 17.45 4.63 -2.37
C TYR A 154 16.11 5.25 -1.97
N SER A 155 15.14 4.38 -1.69
CA SER A 155 13.86 4.73 -1.09
C SER A 155 13.62 3.91 0.17
N ILE A 156 12.86 4.46 1.12
CA ILE A 156 12.49 3.76 2.36
C ILE A 156 10.98 3.66 2.44
N ILE A 157 10.49 2.46 2.77
CA ILE A 157 9.08 2.20 3.06
C ILE A 157 9.01 1.75 4.52
N SER A 158 8.35 2.53 5.36
CA SER A 158 8.15 2.24 6.78
C SER A 158 6.67 2.35 7.13
N GLY A 159 6.25 1.67 8.20
CA GLY A 159 4.89 1.66 8.68
C GLY A 159 4.79 1.98 10.17
N GLU A 160 3.60 1.83 10.70
CA GLU A 160 3.32 1.93 12.10
C GLU A 160 3.75 0.65 12.82
N ALA A 161 4.26 0.78 14.05
CA ALA A 161 4.72 -0.33 14.89
C ALA A 161 3.89 -0.41 16.17
N ALA A 162 3.38 -1.61 16.48
CA ALA A 162 2.72 -1.88 17.74
C ALA A 162 3.75 -2.10 18.87
N PRO A 163 3.46 -1.67 20.11
CA PRO A 163 4.39 -1.80 21.22
C PRO A 163 4.79 -3.25 21.52
N GLY A 164 6.08 -3.53 21.41
CA GLY A 164 6.64 -4.86 21.73
C GLY A 164 6.41 -5.92 20.65
N GLU A 165 5.80 -5.59 19.53
CA GLU A 165 5.67 -6.47 18.37
C GLU A 165 6.82 -6.26 17.38
N LEU A 166 7.21 -7.33 16.69
CA LEU A 166 8.22 -7.26 15.63
C LEU A 166 7.61 -6.57 14.42
N SER A 167 8.16 -5.45 14.05
CA SER A 167 7.80 -4.64 12.88
C SER A 167 8.95 -4.58 11.90
N ASP A 168 8.71 -4.06 10.71
CA ASP A 168 9.75 -3.91 9.72
C ASP A 168 9.64 -2.62 8.91
N PHE A 169 10.74 -2.26 8.29
CA PHE A 169 10.82 -1.33 7.16
C PHE A 169 11.84 -1.85 6.15
N ASN A 170 11.70 -1.41 4.90
CA ASN A 170 12.66 -1.78 3.87
C ASN A 170 13.31 -0.57 3.22
N VAL A 171 14.53 -0.78 2.73
CA VAL A 171 15.32 0.16 1.94
C VAL A 171 15.57 -0.48 0.59
N ASN A 172 15.11 0.18 -0.47
CA ASN A 172 15.27 -0.29 -1.85
C ASN A 172 16.26 0.63 -2.57
N TYR A 173 17.29 0.05 -3.16
CA TYR A 173 18.31 0.76 -3.93
C TYR A 173 17.92 0.82 -5.41
N SER A 174 18.25 1.94 -6.07
CA SER A 174 18.07 2.11 -7.52
C SER A 174 19.22 1.49 -8.31
N ASP A 175 19.07 1.38 -9.64
CA ASP A 175 20.02 0.71 -10.54
C ASP A 175 21.46 1.22 -10.48
N ASP A 176 21.63 2.52 -10.22
CA ASP A 176 22.95 3.14 -10.16
C ASP A 176 23.61 3.06 -8.76
N SER A 177 22.94 2.42 -7.81
CA SER A 177 23.39 2.29 -6.43
C SER A 177 23.34 0.85 -5.96
N GLN A 178 24.16 0.53 -4.98
CA GLN A 178 24.23 -0.82 -4.40
C GLN A 178 24.22 -0.72 -2.88
N VAL A 179 23.73 -1.77 -2.24
CA VAL A 179 23.82 -1.92 -0.79
C VAL A 179 25.29 -1.81 -0.37
N PRO A 180 25.65 -0.87 0.51
CA PRO A 180 27.04 -0.69 0.96
C PRO A 180 27.47 -1.83 1.89
N GLU A 181 28.80 -2.04 2.06
CA GLU A 181 29.34 -3.01 3.03
C GLU A 181 29.04 -2.61 4.49
N ALA A 182 28.90 -1.33 4.75
CA ALA A 182 28.58 -0.80 6.07
C ALA A 182 27.73 0.47 5.95
N LEU A 183 26.85 0.69 6.92
CA LEU A 183 26.00 1.87 6.97
C LEU A 183 25.72 2.29 8.42
N ARG A 184 25.32 3.54 8.57
CA ARG A 184 24.73 4.06 9.81
C ARG A 184 23.22 4.22 9.64
N LEU A 185 22.45 3.48 10.42
CA LEU A 185 21.01 3.61 10.51
C LEU A 185 20.65 4.57 11.64
N THR A 186 19.85 5.59 11.35
CA THR A 186 19.26 6.49 12.35
C THR A 186 17.74 6.37 12.29
N CYS A 187 17.11 6.01 13.42
CA CYS A 187 15.66 5.87 13.55
C CYS A 187 15.12 6.97 14.48
N LYS A 188 14.37 7.93 13.94
CA LYS A 188 13.61 8.88 14.73
C LYS A 188 12.24 8.27 15.01
N VAL A 189 11.81 8.27 16.26
CA VAL A 189 10.57 7.64 16.69
C VAL A 189 9.60 8.72 17.17
N THR A 190 8.39 8.69 16.65
CA THR A 190 7.23 9.38 17.19
C THR A 190 6.29 8.37 17.82
N ALA A 191 5.41 8.80 18.71
CA ALA A 191 4.52 7.90 19.43
C ALA A 191 3.12 8.52 19.57
N GLN A 192 2.10 7.69 19.50
CA GLN A 192 0.71 8.10 19.64
C GLN A 192 0.08 7.43 20.84
N ARG A 193 -0.87 8.15 21.48
CA ARG A 193 -1.78 7.61 22.49
C ARG A 193 -3.18 7.75 21.95
N GLU A 194 -3.95 6.67 21.95
CA GLU A 194 -5.38 6.80 21.70
C GLU A 194 -5.96 7.75 22.76
N ALA A 195 -6.68 8.76 22.31
CA ALA A 195 -7.39 9.65 23.21
C ALA A 195 -8.40 8.81 24.00
N GLY A 196 -8.07 8.49 25.25
CA GLY A 196 -8.94 7.75 26.16
C GLY A 196 -10.08 8.63 26.61
N ASP A 197 -11.05 8.80 25.84
CA ASP A 197 -12.47 9.02 26.12
C ASP A 197 -13.25 9.30 24.83
N GLY A 198 -14.00 8.33 24.36
CA GLY A 198 -15.30 8.32 23.65
C GLY A 198 -15.79 9.47 22.80
N THR A 199 -15.02 10.46 22.50
CA THR A 199 -15.20 11.37 21.39
C THR A 199 -14.18 10.97 20.30
N ALA A 200 -14.56 9.94 19.52
CA ALA A 200 -14.03 9.87 18.17
C ALA A 200 -14.22 11.30 17.60
N PRO A 201 -13.18 11.95 17.06
CA PRO A 201 -13.39 13.13 16.25
C PRO A 201 -14.49 12.75 15.25
N ALA A 202 -15.44 13.66 15.05
CA ALA A 202 -16.52 13.42 14.11
C ALA A 202 -15.87 12.93 12.83
N ALA A 203 -16.51 11.98 12.13
CA ALA A 203 -16.01 11.30 10.94
C ALA A 203 -15.71 12.23 9.73
N ASP A 204 -15.19 13.41 10.00
CA ASP A 204 -14.87 14.51 9.10
C ASP A 204 -13.38 14.92 9.20
N GLU A 205 -12.57 14.20 10.00
CA GLU A 205 -11.11 14.36 9.97
C GLU A 205 -10.54 13.18 9.18
N SER A 206 -10.06 13.47 7.98
CA SER A 206 -9.41 12.52 7.09
C SER A 206 -8.24 11.85 7.82
N ILE A 207 -8.09 10.54 7.66
CA ILE A 207 -6.97 9.72 8.22
C ILE A 207 -5.61 10.23 7.67
N TRP A 208 -5.64 11.18 6.75
CA TRP A 208 -4.52 11.81 6.05
C TRP A 208 -4.37 13.30 6.35
N ASP A 209 -5.07 13.81 7.40
CA ASP A 209 -4.73 15.16 7.83
C ASP A 209 -3.25 15.17 8.20
N GLU A 210 -2.46 15.75 7.30
CA GLU A 210 -1.13 16.21 7.69
C GLU A 210 -1.29 17.01 8.99
N PRO A 211 -0.41 16.81 9.99
CA PRO A 211 -0.43 17.62 11.18
C PRO A 211 -0.48 19.08 10.74
N ALA A 212 -1.42 19.84 11.29
CA ALA A 212 -1.72 21.22 10.91
C ALA A 212 -0.45 21.96 10.50
N PRO A 213 -0.40 22.64 9.34
CA PRO A 213 0.83 23.17 8.78
C PRO A 213 1.64 23.92 9.84
N GLY A 214 2.86 23.38 10.16
CA GLY A 214 3.76 23.93 11.15
C GLY A 214 3.96 23.12 12.44
N ARG A 215 3.31 21.96 12.62
CA ARG A 215 3.63 21.08 13.75
C ARG A 215 4.35 19.83 13.25
N GLU A 216 5.68 19.90 13.23
CA GLU A 216 6.50 18.69 13.03
C GLU A 216 6.10 17.64 14.11
N PRO A 217 5.97 16.36 13.75
CA PRO A 217 5.65 15.31 14.70
C PRO A 217 6.69 15.30 15.82
N GLU A 218 6.26 15.25 17.07
CA GLU A 218 7.13 15.27 18.23
C GLU A 218 7.99 13.99 18.28
N ILE A 219 9.27 14.12 18.04
CA ILE A 219 10.23 13.00 18.15
C ILE A 219 10.43 12.69 19.63
N VAL A 220 10.01 11.50 20.05
CA VAL A 220 10.11 11.04 21.45
C VAL A 220 11.46 10.37 21.75
N ALA A 221 12.12 9.78 20.75
CA ALA A 221 13.43 9.16 20.87
C ALA A 221 14.15 9.09 19.52
N THR A 222 15.50 9.01 19.54
CA THR A 222 16.33 8.83 18.35
C THR A 222 17.39 7.76 18.61
N PHE A 223 17.45 6.75 17.76
CA PHE A 223 18.37 5.63 17.89
C PHE A 223 19.32 5.58 16.71
N THR A 224 20.59 5.23 16.95
CA THR A 224 21.59 5.17 15.88
C THR A 224 22.39 3.86 15.99
N PHE A 225 22.47 3.12 14.88
CA PHE A 225 23.17 1.86 14.79
C PHE A 225 24.22 1.92 13.67
N ASP A 226 25.48 1.67 13.99
CA ASP A 226 26.52 1.43 12.99
C ASP A 226 26.49 -0.07 12.64
N LEU A 227 26.23 -0.39 11.37
CA LEU A 227 26.00 -1.75 10.90
C LEU A 227 27.08 -2.14 9.89
N GLU A 228 27.63 -3.32 10.06
CA GLU A 228 28.41 -4.02 9.05
C GLU A 228 27.50 -5.08 8.42
N LEU A 229 27.40 -5.09 7.10
CA LEU A 229 26.59 -6.04 6.35
C LEU A 229 27.47 -7.23 5.91
N ASP A 230 27.03 -8.44 6.17
CA ASP A 230 27.76 -9.65 5.85
C ASP A 230 27.74 -9.91 4.34
N ASP A 231 28.91 -9.99 3.71
CA ASP A 231 29.10 -10.23 2.26
C ASP A 231 28.32 -11.43 1.73
N ARG A 232 28.02 -12.39 2.60
CA ARG A 232 27.21 -13.55 2.27
C ARG A 232 25.79 -13.18 1.80
N PHE A 233 25.27 -12.04 2.26
CA PHE A 233 23.93 -11.58 1.97
C PHE A 233 23.84 -10.49 0.89
N THR A 234 24.98 -9.92 0.50
CA THR A 234 25.04 -8.90 -0.56
C THR A 234 25.38 -9.50 -1.94
N VAL A 235 25.12 -10.80 -2.10
CA VAL A 235 25.36 -11.49 -3.37
C VAL A 235 24.36 -10.95 -4.42
N PRO A 236 24.85 -10.58 -5.63
CA PRO A 236 23.97 -10.23 -6.74
C PRO A 236 23.03 -11.40 -7.09
N GLY A 237 21.80 -11.07 -7.45
CA GLY A 237 20.88 -12.05 -8.02
C GLY A 237 21.28 -12.48 -9.44
N ASP A 238 20.50 -13.38 -10.00
CA ASP A 238 20.65 -13.82 -11.37
C ASP A 238 19.91 -12.85 -12.31
N THR A 239 20.57 -12.45 -13.40
CA THR A 239 19.96 -11.61 -14.44
C THR A 239 19.68 -12.44 -15.68
N LEU A 240 18.42 -12.55 -16.06
CA LEU A 240 17.94 -13.23 -17.25
C LEU A 240 17.63 -12.20 -18.34
N PRO A 241 18.46 -12.02 -19.37
CA PRO A 241 18.15 -11.13 -20.48
C PRO A 241 17.00 -11.72 -21.30
N LEU A 242 15.97 -10.91 -21.55
CA LEU A 242 14.77 -11.33 -22.27
C LEU A 242 14.75 -10.81 -23.71
N ASP A 243 14.93 -9.51 -23.88
CA ASP A 243 14.91 -8.80 -25.18
C ASP A 243 13.71 -9.19 -26.08
N LYS A 244 12.53 -9.35 -25.46
CA LYS A 244 11.30 -9.80 -26.14
C LYS A 244 10.28 -8.69 -26.27
N TRP A 245 9.82 -8.47 -27.50
CA TRP A 245 8.66 -7.63 -27.76
C TRP A 245 7.37 -8.42 -27.56
N VAL A 246 6.43 -7.80 -26.84
CA VAL A 246 5.07 -8.30 -26.62
C VAL A 246 4.08 -7.19 -26.98
N GLU A 247 2.84 -7.56 -27.25
CA GLU A 247 1.75 -6.62 -27.50
C GLU A 247 0.68 -6.83 -26.44
N VAL A 248 0.29 -5.75 -25.79
CA VAL A 248 -0.78 -5.69 -24.79
C VAL A 248 -1.71 -4.55 -25.20
N ASP A 249 -2.95 -4.86 -25.51
CA ASP A 249 -3.99 -3.88 -25.89
C ASP A 249 -3.54 -2.95 -27.03
N GLY A 250 -2.91 -3.50 -28.06
CA GLY A 250 -2.41 -2.75 -29.22
C GLY A 250 -1.18 -1.88 -28.95
N GLN A 251 -0.63 -1.92 -27.74
CA GLN A 251 0.59 -1.22 -27.34
C GLN A 251 1.76 -2.21 -27.28
N ARG A 252 2.93 -1.79 -27.71
CA ARG A 252 4.13 -2.63 -27.77
C ARG A 252 5.02 -2.39 -26.55
N LEU A 253 5.40 -3.45 -25.88
CA LEU A 253 6.28 -3.46 -24.72
C LEU A 253 7.52 -4.32 -25.03
N LEU A 254 8.68 -3.84 -24.65
CA LEU A 254 9.93 -4.60 -24.67
C LEU A 254 10.22 -5.11 -23.26
N LEU A 255 10.09 -6.42 -23.04
CA LEU A 255 10.58 -7.08 -21.85
C LEU A 255 12.10 -7.17 -21.99
N ARG A 256 12.83 -6.43 -21.17
CA ARG A 256 14.30 -6.31 -21.28
C ARG A 256 15.03 -7.44 -20.57
N GLU A 257 14.78 -7.54 -19.28
CA GLU A 257 15.43 -8.53 -18.41
C GLU A 257 14.58 -8.79 -17.17
N LEU A 258 14.80 -9.95 -16.57
CA LEU A 258 14.29 -10.31 -15.25
C LEU A 258 15.50 -10.52 -14.34
N GLU A 259 15.53 -9.79 -13.24
CA GLU A 259 16.50 -10.00 -12.16
C GLU A 259 15.84 -10.80 -11.05
N VAL A 260 16.47 -11.85 -10.59
CA VAL A 260 15.98 -12.71 -9.51
C VAL A 260 16.94 -12.62 -8.35
N ASN A 261 16.59 -11.79 -7.36
CA ASN A 261 17.38 -11.58 -6.15
C ASN A 261 16.83 -12.42 -4.98
N PRO A 262 17.60 -12.65 -3.93
CA PRO A 262 17.14 -13.40 -2.75
C PRO A 262 15.86 -12.87 -2.09
N THR A 263 15.65 -11.55 -2.04
CA THR A 263 14.52 -10.94 -1.36
C THR A 263 13.34 -10.59 -2.27
N HIS A 264 13.61 -10.38 -3.57
CA HIS A 264 12.62 -10.00 -4.58
C HIS A 264 13.10 -10.34 -5.98
N ALA A 265 12.19 -10.34 -6.94
CA ALA A 265 12.53 -10.31 -8.35
C ALA A 265 12.10 -8.98 -8.98
N ARG A 266 12.73 -8.58 -10.10
CA ARG A 266 12.48 -7.31 -10.76
C ARG A 266 12.43 -7.50 -12.27
N LEU A 267 11.32 -7.13 -12.89
CA LEU A 267 11.14 -7.12 -14.35
C LEU A 267 11.36 -5.72 -14.90
N ALA A 268 12.31 -5.59 -15.83
CA ALA A 268 12.57 -4.35 -16.56
C ALA A 268 11.79 -4.33 -17.88
N VAL A 269 10.99 -3.27 -18.07
CA VAL A 269 10.12 -3.09 -19.24
C VAL A 269 10.39 -1.73 -19.88
N SER A 270 10.48 -1.68 -21.21
CA SER A 270 10.47 -0.45 -21.99
C SER A 270 9.24 -0.40 -22.89
N THR A 271 8.78 0.80 -23.22
CA THR A 271 7.64 1.02 -24.11
C THR A 271 8.10 1.48 -25.49
N ASP A 272 7.35 1.11 -26.55
CA ASP A 272 7.61 1.63 -27.88
C ASP A 272 7.23 3.12 -27.94
N PRO A 273 8.10 4.02 -28.40
CA PRO A 273 7.77 5.44 -28.55
C PRO A 273 6.56 5.70 -29.46
N GLU A 274 6.27 4.79 -30.40
CA GLU A 274 5.12 4.87 -31.32
C GLU A 274 3.79 4.48 -30.68
N ASN A 275 3.80 3.96 -29.45
CA ASN A 275 2.57 3.68 -28.71
C ASN A 275 1.69 4.93 -28.58
N THR A 276 0.38 4.74 -28.65
CA THR A 276 -0.61 5.82 -28.48
C THR A 276 -0.92 6.14 -27.04
N ALA A 277 -0.47 5.27 -26.12
CA ALA A 277 -0.63 5.43 -24.66
C ALA A 277 0.70 5.19 -23.94
N TRP A 278 0.84 5.82 -22.78
CA TRP A 278 1.92 5.52 -21.84
C TRP A 278 1.49 4.40 -20.89
N LEU A 279 2.40 3.48 -20.62
CA LEU A 279 2.21 2.44 -19.60
C LEU A 279 2.27 3.06 -18.21
N ARG A 280 1.23 2.83 -17.41
CA ARG A 280 1.12 3.30 -16.02
C ARG A 280 1.18 2.17 -15.00
N GLY A 281 0.69 1.00 -15.39
CA GLY A 281 0.72 -0.21 -14.60
C GLY A 281 0.78 -1.44 -15.50
N LEU A 282 1.33 -2.54 -15.00
CA LEU A 282 1.38 -3.83 -15.68
C LEU A 282 1.00 -4.92 -14.70
N ASP A 283 -0.03 -5.70 -15.04
CA ASP A 283 -0.47 -6.83 -14.25
C ASP A 283 0.13 -8.10 -14.84
N PHE A 284 0.85 -8.82 -14.01
CA PHE A 284 1.52 -10.06 -14.42
C PHE A 284 1.93 -10.92 -13.22
N TYR A 285 2.27 -12.16 -13.49
CA TYR A 285 2.92 -13.05 -12.56
C TYR A 285 3.92 -13.93 -13.29
N LEU A 286 4.86 -14.51 -12.55
CA LEU A 286 5.70 -15.61 -13.01
C LEU A 286 5.12 -16.92 -12.50
N GLU A 287 5.29 -17.99 -13.28
CA GLU A 287 4.91 -19.35 -12.88
C GLU A 287 6.05 -20.31 -13.26
N ASP A 288 6.42 -21.20 -12.33
CA ASP A 288 7.42 -22.23 -12.56
C ASP A 288 6.78 -23.52 -13.11
N GLU A 289 7.60 -24.53 -13.41
CA GLU A 289 7.15 -25.83 -13.94
C GLU A 289 6.31 -26.65 -12.95
N GLU A 290 6.35 -26.29 -11.65
CA GLU A 290 5.56 -26.94 -10.60
C GLU A 290 4.21 -26.23 -10.40
N GLY A 291 4.01 -25.07 -11.05
CA GLY A 291 2.80 -24.24 -10.91
C GLY A 291 2.84 -23.29 -9.70
N ASN A 292 4.03 -23.05 -9.13
CA ASN A 292 4.17 -22.00 -8.11
C ASN A 292 4.16 -20.64 -8.80
N ARG A 293 3.38 -19.70 -8.25
CA ARG A 293 3.27 -18.34 -8.75
C ARG A 293 4.07 -17.38 -7.89
N TYR A 294 4.70 -16.42 -8.58
CA TYR A 294 5.43 -15.31 -8.01
C TYR A 294 4.75 -14.05 -8.51
N GLU A 295 4.01 -13.42 -7.61
CA GLU A 295 3.18 -12.24 -7.89
C GLU A 295 3.80 -11.02 -7.20
N ALA A 296 3.23 -9.85 -7.42
CA ALA A 296 3.62 -8.67 -6.68
C ALA A 296 3.41 -8.89 -5.18
N GLY A 297 4.43 -8.60 -4.39
CA GLY A 297 4.41 -8.85 -2.96
C GLY A 297 3.43 -7.94 -2.23
N ALA A 298 2.71 -8.46 -1.23
CA ALA A 298 1.81 -7.70 -0.38
C ALA A 298 2.50 -6.55 0.39
N ARG A 299 3.83 -6.59 0.50
CA ARG A 299 4.67 -5.57 1.16
C ARG A 299 5.00 -4.38 0.26
N SER A 300 4.72 -4.47 -1.02
CA SER A 300 4.95 -3.36 -1.95
C SER A 300 3.95 -2.22 -1.81
N GLY A 301 3.04 -2.29 -0.86
CA GLY A 301 2.15 -1.17 -0.45
C GLY A 301 1.08 -0.79 -1.45
N SER A 302 1.00 -1.44 -2.60
CA SER A 302 -0.05 -1.23 -3.58
C SER A 302 -0.30 -2.53 -4.35
N SER A 303 -1.53 -2.77 -4.67
CA SER A 303 -2.05 -3.83 -5.52
C SER A 303 -1.16 -4.10 -6.75
N GLY A 304 -0.11 -4.91 -6.62
CA GLY A 304 0.66 -5.43 -7.75
C GLY A 304 1.36 -4.44 -8.68
N ARG A 305 1.22 -3.14 -8.46
CA ARG A 305 1.67 -2.09 -9.38
C ARG A 305 2.66 -1.15 -8.70
N LEU A 306 3.88 -1.61 -8.44
CA LEU A 306 4.96 -0.69 -8.09
C LEU A 306 5.67 -0.24 -9.37
N VAL A 307 5.37 0.97 -9.80
CA VAL A 307 6.22 1.69 -10.73
C VAL A 307 7.33 2.33 -9.90
N ALA A 308 8.49 1.70 -9.85
CA ALA A 308 9.65 2.34 -9.27
C ALA A 308 10.04 3.53 -10.15
N SER A 309 10.08 4.70 -9.52
CA SER A 309 10.64 5.97 -9.95
C SER A 309 10.61 6.29 -11.44
N GLY A 310 9.82 7.29 -11.81
CA GLY A 310 9.79 7.89 -13.14
C GLY A 310 8.46 7.76 -13.86
N ALA A 311 7.37 7.87 -13.13
CA ALA A 311 6.00 7.85 -13.65
C ALA A 311 5.66 9.00 -14.64
N ASP A 312 6.62 9.82 -15.02
CA ASP A 312 6.40 11.05 -15.80
C ASP A 312 6.36 10.79 -17.30
N GLY A 313 6.35 9.54 -17.76
CA GLY A 313 6.35 9.19 -19.18
C GLY A 313 7.70 9.40 -19.87
N VAL A 314 8.76 9.71 -19.13
CA VAL A 314 10.09 10.06 -19.63
C VAL A 314 11.09 8.94 -19.44
N ASN A 315 10.82 7.96 -18.56
CA ASN A 315 11.77 6.87 -18.32
C ASN A 315 11.77 5.85 -19.45
N GLU A 316 12.95 5.59 -19.98
CA GLU A 316 13.16 4.56 -21.00
C GLU A 316 12.91 3.15 -20.47
N VAL A 317 13.02 2.93 -19.14
CA VAL A 317 12.83 1.63 -18.48
C VAL A 317 11.96 1.78 -17.24
N ILE A 318 10.99 0.89 -17.11
CA ILE A 318 10.09 0.79 -15.95
C ILE A 318 10.39 -0.53 -15.25
N TYR A 319 10.54 -0.50 -13.94
CA TYR A 319 10.82 -1.68 -13.14
C TYR A 319 9.62 -2.09 -12.32
N TYR A 320 9.28 -3.37 -12.38
CA TYR A 320 8.20 -3.98 -11.61
C TYR A 320 8.76 -5.02 -10.65
N TYR A 321 8.37 -4.94 -9.39
CA TYR A 321 8.84 -5.81 -8.32
C TYR A 321 7.82 -6.90 -8.01
N LEU A 322 8.29 -8.11 -7.76
CA LEU A 322 7.50 -9.28 -7.45
C LEU A 322 8.23 -10.23 -6.50
N GLU A 323 7.53 -11.22 -5.98
CA GLU A 323 8.13 -12.28 -5.17
C GLU A 323 9.16 -13.06 -5.97
N SER A 324 10.20 -13.54 -5.31
CA SER A 324 11.37 -14.15 -5.94
C SER A 324 11.29 -15.68 -6.00
N SER A 325 11.78 -16.24 -7.07
CA SER A 325 12.03 -17.68 -7.24
C SER A 325 13.45 -18.11 -6.83
N PHE A 326 14.32 -17.20 -6.36
CA PHE A 326 15.75 -17.42 -6.14
C PHE A 326 16.06 -18.73 -5.38
N PHE A 327 15.44 -18.96 -4.24
CA PHE A 327 15.71 -20.15 -3.43
C PHE A 327 15.04 -21.43 -3.94
N ARG A 328 14.17 -21.35 -4.93
CA ARG A 328 13.59 -22.53 -5.58
C ARG A 328 14.38 -22.98 -6.79
N ASP A 329 15.10 -22.04 -7.42
CA ASP A 329 15.96 -22.26 -8.60
C ASP A 329 15.23 -23.11 -9.67
N PRO A 330 14.08 -22.65 -10.20
CA PRO A 330 13.26 -23.43 -11.12
C PRO A 330 13.99 -23.62 -12.47
N GLU A 331 13.81 -24.78 -13.11
CA GLU A 331 14.37 -25.04 -14.44
C GLU A 331 13.69 -24.22 -15.54
N ARG A 332 12.45 -23.79 -15.32
CA ARG A 332 11.66 -22.99 -16.28
C ARG A 332 10.77 -21.99 -15.56
N LEU A 333 10.77 -20.77 -16.08
CA LEU A 333 9.83 -19.72 -15.69
C LEU A 333 9.03 -19.28 -16.91
N THR A 334 7.75 -18.99 -16.69
CA THR A 334 6.88 -18.39 -17.68
C THR A 334 6.29 -17.11 -17.10
N LEU A 335 6.42 -16.02 -17.83
CA LEU A 335 5.77 -14.75 -17.50
C LEU A 335 4.38 -14.74 -18.14
N TYR A 336 3.35 -14.44 -17.35
CA TYR A 336 1.97 -14.29 -17.79
C TYR A 336 1.55 -12.83 -17.58
N LEU A 337 1.37 -12.10 -18.68
CA LEU A 337 0.80 -10.74 -18.64
C LEU A 337 -0.72 -10.86 -18.63
N THR A 338 -1.38 -10.28 -17.65
CA THR A 338 -2.83 -10.39 -17.43
C THR A 338 -3.58 -9.11 -17.68
N GLY A 339 -2.91 -7.96 -17.57
CA GLY A 339 -3.53 -6.65 -17.77
C GLY A 339 -2.51 -5.52 -17.81
N ALA A 340 -3.01 -4.33 -18.04
CA ALA A 340 -2.21 -3.12 -17.99
C ALA A 340 -3.09 -1.88 -17.74
N GLU A 341 -2.51 -0.89 -17.11
CA GLU A 341 -3.07 0.44 -16.94
C GLU A 341 -2.38 1.42 -17.89
N TRP A 342 -3.17 2.20 -18.61
CA TRP A 342 -2.70 3.08 -19.66
C TRP A 342 -3.14 4.53 -19.43
N LEU A 343 -2.29 5.47 -19.86
CA LEU A 343 -2.67 6.86 -20.08
C LEU A 343 -2.57 7.16 -21.58
N ASP A 344 -3.71 7.31 -22.26
CA ASP A 344 -3.74 7.69 -23.66
C ASP A 344 -3.13 9.09 -23.84
N LYS A 345 -2.25 9.27 -24.82
CA LYS A 345 -1.48 10.51 -25.00
C LYS A 345 -2.35 11.73 -25.29
N ASP A 346 -3.54 11.52 -25.82
CA ASP A 346 -4.54 12.56 -26.09
C ASP A 346 -5.52 12.81 -24.92
N ALA A 347 -5.46 12.00 -23.88
CA ALA A 347 -6.27 12.12 -22.68
C ALA A 347 -5.46 12.53 -21.42
N GLU A 348 -4.22 12.95 -21.57
CA GLU A 348 -3.34 13.30 -20.45
C GLU A 348 -3.92 14.40 -19.55
N TRP A 349 -4.55 15.42 -20.18
CA TRP A 349 -5.06 16.60 -19.51
C TRP A 349 -6.57 16.71 -19.66
N VAL A 350 -7.23 16.94 -18.54
CA VAL A 350 -8.69 17.13 -18.46
C VAL A 350 -8.98 18.55 -18.05
N THR A 351 -9.66 19.30 -18.95
CA THR A 351 -10.13 20.64 -18.61
C THR A 351 -11.43 20.56 -17.81
N VAL A 352 -11.47 21.19 -16.66
CA VAL A 352 -12.64 21.25 -15.77
C VAL A 352 -13.09 22.69 -15.60
N ASP A 353 -14.39 22.92 -15.81
CA ASP A 353 -15.06 24.18 -15.48
C ASP A 353 -15.42 24.19 -13.99
N LEU A 354 -14.73 25.01 -13.23
CA LEU A 354 -14.85 25.11 -11.78
C LEU A 354 -16.17 25.79 -11.31
N THR A 355 -16.97 26.32 -12.24
CA THR A 355 -18.28 26.92 -11.92
C THR A 355 -19.41 25.92 -12.08
N THR A 356 -19.27 24.95 -12.98
CA THR A 356 -20.31 23.99 -13.35
C THR A 356 -19.97 22.54 -12.98
N GLY A 357 -18.69 22.24 -12.73
CA GLY A 357 -18.19 20.87 -12.57
C GLY A 357 -18.08 20.09 -13.89
N ALA A 358 -18.34 20.73 -15.04
CA ALA A 358 -18.24 20.07 -16.32
C ALA A 358 -16.78 19.85 -16.72
N ALA A 359 -16.44 18.60 -17.02
CA ALA A 359 -15.12 18.21 -17.51
C ALA A 359 -15.14 17.92 -19.02
N SER A 360 -14.02 18.15 -19.70
CA SER A 360 -13.86 17.82 -21.12
C SER A 360 -14.01 16.32 -21.37
N TRP A 361 -13.53 15.52 -20.44
CA TRP A 361 -13.64 14.07 -20.40
C TRP A 361 -13.28 13.58 -18.98
N LEU A 362 -13.81 12.45 -18.56
CA LEU A 362 -13.43 11.74 -17.32
C LEU A 362 -13.54 10.23 -17.55
N PRO A 363 -12.77 9.41 -16.84
CA PRO A 363 -12.95 7.96 -16.81
C PRO A 363 -14.37 7.56 -16.38
N GLU A 364 -14.80 6.37 -16.76
CA GLU A 364 -16.12 5.83 -16.40
C GLU A 364 -16.31 5.77 -14.89
N GLY A 365 -17.43 6.28 -14.40
CA GLY A 365 -17.75 6.30 -12.97
C GLY A 365 -17.11 7.44 -12.18
N VAL A 366 -16.32 8.31 -12.81
CA VAL A 366 -15.72 9.48 -12.16
C VAL A 366 -16.59 10.71 -12.38
N GLU A 367 -16.91 11.44 -11.29
CA GLU A 367 -17.67 12.69 -11.37
C GLU A 367 -17.25 13.70 -10.29
N PHE A 368 -17.31 14.99 -10.61
CA PHE A 368 -17.16 16.04 -9.62
C PHE A 368 -18.45 16.18 -8.81
N ARG A 369 -18.40 15.80 -7.53
CA ARG A 369 -19.54 15.90 -6.60
C ARG A 369 -19.78 17.33 -6.17
N SER A 370 -18.74 18.05 -5.79
CA SER A 370 -18.82 19.44 -5.41
C SER A 370 -17.56 20.22 -5.80
N ILE A 371 -17.76 21.49 -6.08
CA ILE A 371 -16.70 22.47 -6.28
C ILE A 371 -17.12 23.72 -5.50
N ASP A 372 -16.41 24.01 -4.43
CA ASP A 372 -16.71 25.07 -3.48
C ASP A 372 -15.61 26.12 -3.50
N ARG A 373 -15.93 27.35 -3.97
CA ARG A 373 -15.01 28.47 -3.93
C ARG A 373 -15.13 29.24 -2.59
N ARG A 374 -14.02 29.33 -1.85
CA ARG A 374 -13.91 30.05 -0.58
C ARG A 374 -12.81 31.11 -0.68
N GLY A 375 -13.20 32.33 -1.04
CA GLY A 375 -12.23 33.39 -1.33
C GLY A 375 -11.52 33.13 -2.66
N GLU A 376 -10.21 33.01 -2.64
CA GLU A 376 -9.38 32.67 -3.81
C GLU A 376 -9.14 31.15 -3.93
N ASP A 377 -9.47 30.36 -2.90
CA ASP A 377 -9.30 28.91 -2.90
C ASP A 377 -10.51 28.19 -3.51
N VAL A 378 -10.26 27.10 -4.22
CA VAL A 378 -11.29 26.23 -4.81
C VAL A 378 -11.13 24.83 -4.28
N HIS A 379 -12.09 24.39 -3.46
CA HIS A 379 -12.14 23.04 -2.92
C HIS A 379 -12.96 22.13 -3.84
N CYS A 380 -12.36 21.03 -4.30
CA CYS A 380 -12.96 20.06 -5.21
C CYS A 380 -13.13 18.72 -4.51
N VAL A 381 -14.27 18.08 -4.76
CA VAL A 381 -14.56 16.71 -4.31
C VAL A 381 -14.99 15.89 -5.51
N VAL A 382 -14.32 14.77 -5.73
CA VAL A 382 -14.50 13.87 -6.88
C VAL A 382 -14.85 12.48 -6.37
N ASP A 383 -15.92 11.90 -6.92
CA ASP A 383 -16.26 10.49 -6.73
C ASP A 383 -15.54 9.64 -7.78
N THR A 384 -14.93 8.55 -7.36
CA THR A 384 -14.22 7.60 -8.22
C THR A 384 -14.54 6.16 -7.81
N PRO A 385 -14.66 5.21 -8.74
CA PRO A 385 -14.85 3.80 -8.42
C PRO A 385 -13.61 3.16 -7.80
N ASP A 386 -12.41 3.74 -8.02
CA ASP A 386 -11.14 3.18 -7.59
C ASP A 386 -10.54 3.91 -6.39
N ALA A 387 -9.90 3.13 -5.50
CA ALA A 387 -9.12 3.63 -4.36
C ALA A 387 -7.78 4.28 -4.77
N GLY A 388 -7.46 4.34 -6.07
CA GLY A 388 -6.21 4.90 -6.58
C GLY A 388 -6.27 6.42 -6.75
N ALA A 389 -5.09 7.07 -6.77
CA ALA A 389 -5.00 8.48 -7.13
C ALA A 389 -5.40 8.67 -8.61
N LEU A 390 -6.50 9.37 -8.85
CA LEU A 390 -7.01 9.66 -10.20
C LEU A 390 -6.12 10.66 -10.94
N PHE A 391 -5.66 11.69 -10.22
CA PHE A 391 -4.84 12.76 -10.77
C PHE A 391 -3.39 12.65 -10.27
N THR A 392 -2.45 13.21 -11.05
CA THR A 392 -1.08 13.43 -10.59
C THR A 392 -1.04 14.67 -9.68
N TRP A 393 0.12 14.98 -9.14
CA TRP A 393 0.31 16.17 -8.28
C TRP A 393 0.38 17.49 -9.07
N ASP A 394 0.34 17.45 -10.41
CA ASP A 394 0.54 18.59 -11.28
C ASP A 394 -0.79 18.98 -11.95
N TYR A 395 -1.04 20.30 -12.05
CA TYR A 395 -2.17 20.87 -12.75
C TYR A 395 -1.75 22.15 -13.50
N ARG A 396 -2.57 22.63 -14.44
CA ARG A 396 -2.33 23.85 -15.21
C ARG A 396 -3.46 24.84 -15.08
N ASP A 397 -3.09 26.12 -15.08
CA ASP A 397 -4.04 27.19 -15.25
C ASP A 397 -4.35 27.44 -16.76
N PRO A 398 -5.40 28.22 -17.08
CA PRO A 398 -5.76 28.52 -18.49
C PRO A 398 -4.70 29.33 -19.28
N GLU A 399 -3.74 29.90 -18.58
CA GLU A 399 -2.63 30.66 -19.21
C GLU A 399 -1.44 29.72 -19.52
N GLY A 400 -1.52 28.45 -19.11
CA GLY A 400 -0.50 27.43 -19.31
C GLY A 400 0.56 27.40 -18.21
N GLY A 401 0.32 28.09 -17.08
CA GLY A 401 1.17 28.00 -15.89
C GLY A 401 1.02 26.63 -15.23
N GLU A 402 2.14 25.98 -14.90
CA GLU A 402 2.15 24.71 -14.19
C GLU A 402 2.20 24.95 -12.69
N HIS A 403 1.35 24.24 -11.97
CA HIS A 403 1.20 24.30 -10.52
C HIS A 403 1.28 22.89 -9.94
N ARG A 404 1.50 22.81 -8.64
CA ARG A 404 1.50 21.55 -7.90
C ARG A 404 0.68 21.72 -6.63
N TRP A 405 -0.19 20.76 -6.32
CA TRP A 405 -0.92 20.79 -5.06
C TRP A 405 -0.02 20.42 -3.89
N GLU A 406 -0.29 21.02 -2.77
CA GLU A 406 0.43 20.73 -1.52
C GLU A 406 -0.12 19.49 -0.83
N SER A 407 -1.44 19.24 -0.93
CA SER A 407 -2.10 18.09 -0.34
C SER A 407 -3.28 17.57 -1.17
N MET A 408 -3.51 16.27 -1.11
CA MET A 408 -4.67 15.60 -1.69
C MET A 408 -5.19 14.60 -0.67
N GLY A 409 -6.45 14.73 -0.26
CA GLY A 409 -7.12 13.78 0.61
C GLY A 409 -7.81 12.66 -0.19
N MET A 410 -7.74 11.44 0.31
CA MET A 410 -8.52 10.33 -0.22
C MET A 410 -9.28 9.69 0.95
N THR A 411 -10.59 9.60 0.82
CA THR A 411 -11.47 9.03 1.83
C THR A 411 -12.29 7.90 1.22
N VAL A 412 -12.34 6.76 1.90
CA VAL A 412 -13.29 5.69 1.57
C VAL A 412 -14.62 6.08 2.19
N ARG A 413 -15.65 6.24 1.40
CA ARG A 413 -17.00 6.47 1.88
C ARG A 413 -17.56 5.18 2.45
N ALA A 414 -17.46 4.98 3.75
CA ALA A 414 -18.25 3.96 4.42
C ALA A 414 -19.72 4.43 4.45
N SER A 415 -20.51 4.05 3.46
CA SER A 415 -21.96 3.99 3.63
C SER A 415 -22.24 2.94 4.71
N GLU A 416 -23.36 3.06 5.46
CA GLU A 416 -23.69 2.19 6.63
C GLU A 416 -23.26 0.73 6.41
N PRO A 417 -22.79 0.00 7.46
CA PRO A 417 -22.10 -1.27 7.32
C PRO A 417 -22.97 -2.31 6.60
N VAL A 418 -22.79 -2.42 5.31
CA VAL A 418 -23.32 -3.49 4.47
C VAL A 418 -22.28 -4.62 4.46
N GLU A 419 -22.76 -5.82 4.75
CA GLU A 419 -21.95 -7.02 4.79
C GLU A 419 -21.35 -7.31 3.40
N GLU A 420 -20.05 -7.58 3.38
CA GLU A 420 -19.33 -8.41 2.41
C GLU A 420 -18.79 -7.84 1.08
N ASP A 421 -18.98 -6.58 0.67
CA ASP A 421 -18.34 -6.09 -0.55
C ASP A 421 -17.69 -4.70 -0.32
N LEU A 422 -16.47 -4.69 0.20
CA LEU A 422 -15.63 -3.47 0.30
C LEU A 422 -15.11 -2.99 -1.08
N GLU A 423 -15.28 -3.79 -2.13
CA GLU A 423 -14.76 -3.50 -3.48
C GLU A 423 -15.70 -2.62 -4.33
N THR A 424 -16.91 -2.30 -3.86
CA THR A 424 -17.90 -1.57 -4.66
C THR A 424 -18.34 -0.23 -4.09
N GLU A 425 -17.74 0.27 -2.99
CA GLU A 425 -18.08 1.58 -2.48
C GLU A 425 -17.31 2.68 -3.21
N PRO A 426 -17.97 3.76 -3.68
CA PRO A 426 -17.27 4.86 -4.33
C PRO A 426 -16.28 5.52 -3.36
N HIS A 427 -15.09 5.74 -3.84
CA HIS A 427 -14.05 6.47 -3.13
C HIS A 427 -14.21 7.97 -3.39
N GLU A 428 -13.77 8.77 -2.46
CA GLU A 428 -13.80 10.22 -2.55
C GLU A 428 -12.37 10.75 -2.57
N ILE A 429 -12.06 11.56 -3.59
CA ILE A 429 -10.82 12.31 -3.65
C ILE A 429 -11.15 13.77 -3.42
N SER A 430 -10.49 14.43 -2.48
CA SER A 430 -10.62 15.85 -2.22
C SER A 430 -9.28 16.56 -2.41
N PHE A 431 -9.31 17.74 -3.01
CA PHE A 431 -8.14 18.59 -3.18
C PHE A 431 -8.53 20.05 -3.20
N THR A 432 -7.58 20.93 -2.92
CA THR A 432 -7.77 22.37 -2.94
C THR A 432 -6.78 23.02 -3.91
N LEU A 433 -7.31 23.86 -4.79
CA LEU A 433 -6.52 24.78 -5.61
C LEU A 433 -6.38 26.07 -4.80
N GLU A 434 -5.22 26.35 -4.26
CA GLU A 434 -4.95 27.51 -3.43
C GLU A 434 -4.67 28.74 -4.29
N ASP A 435 -5.14 29.91 -3.86
CA ASP A 435 -4.97 31.19 -4.56
C ASP A 435 -5.28 31.11 -6.06
N TYR A 436 -6.35 30.39 -6.43
CA TYR A 436 -6.69 30.06 -7.81
C TYR A 436 -7.83 30.94 -8.36
N PRO A 437 -7.51 32.02 -9.09
CA PRO A 437 -8.51 33.02 -9.52
C PRO A 437 -9.31 32.63 -10.77
N TRP A 438 -8.90 31.57 -11.48
CA TRP A 438 -9.52 31.17 -12.77
C TRP A 438 -10.78 30.32 -12.58
N ASP A 439 -11.63 30.32 -13.59
CA ASP A 439 -12.87 29.50 -13.61
C ASP A 439 -12.68 28.14 -14.27
N THR A 440 -11.51 27.85 -14.83
CA THR A 440 -11.17 26.55 -15.44
C THR A 440 -9.80 26.09 -14.99
N VAL A 441 -9.60 24.77 -14.91
CA VAL A 441 -8.32 24.14 -14.59
C VAL A 441 -8.08 22.96 -15.52
N GLU A 442 -6.83 22.69 -15.85
CA GLU A 442 -6.41 21.46 -16.52
C GLU A 442 -5.78 20.54 -15.47
N LEU A 443 -6.42 19.41 -15.21
CA LEU A 443 -5.96 18.37 -14.29
C LEU A 443 -5.26 17.27 -15.08
N ARG A 444 -4.09 16.83 -14.60
CA ARG A 444 -3.34 15.75 -15.23
C ARG A 444 -3.78 14.42 -14.69
N LEU A 445 -4.31 13.55 -15.54
CA LEU A 445 -4.69 12.19 -15.16
C LEU A 445 -3.45 11.31 -14.89
N ARG A 446 -3.59 10.42 -13.93
CA ARG A 446 -2.62 9.36 -13.70
C ARG A 446 -2.78 8.25 -14.73
N ALA A 447 -4.02 7.83 -14.99
CA ALA A 447 -4.37 6.84 -15.99
C ALA A 447 -5.70 7.20 -16.65
N SER A 448 -5.90 6.76 -17.89
CA SER A 448 -7.14 6.97 -18.64
C SER A 448 -8.00 5.72 -18.73
N ARG A 449 -7.40 4.55 -18.71
CA ARG A 449 -8.07 3.27 -18.84
C ARG A 449 -7.24 2.10 -18.28
N GLU A 450 -7.96 1.08 -17.91
CA GLU A 450 -7.44 -0.22 -17.51
C GLU A 450 -7.85 -1.28 -18.54
N THR A 451 -6.96 -2.24 -18.78
CA THR A 451 -7.20 -3.35 -19.70
C THR A 451 -6.94 -4.65 -18.97
N GLU A 452 -7.97 -5.47 -18.80
CA GLU A 452 -7.85 -6.84 -18.37
C GLU A 452 -7.85 -7.76 -19.61
N LEU A 453 -6.87 -8.65 -19.73
CA LEU A 453 -6.74 -9.55 -20.86
C LEU A 453 -7.63 -10.79 -20.64
N ALA A 454 -8.53 -11.08 -21.59
CA ALA A 454 -9.38 -12.27 -21.55
C ALA A 454 -8.57 -13.58 -21.51
N GLU A 455 -7.39 -13.60 -22.13
CA GLU A 455 -6.38 -14.67 -22.06
C GLU A 455 -5.03 -14.04 -21.80
N PRO A 456 -4.27 -14.51 -20.77
CA PRO A 456 -2.93 -14.02 -20.50
C PRO A 456 -1.97 -14.21 -21.67
N VAL A 457 -1.11 -13.21 -21.90
CA VAL A 457 0.01 -13.36 -22.84
C VAL A 457 1.15 -14.10 -22.14
N ALA A 458 1.38 -15.34 -22.56
CA ALA A 458 2.43 -16.20 -21.97
C ALA A 458 3.76 -16.03 -22.70
N VAL A 459 4.82 -15.76 -21.94
CA VAL A 459 6.19 -15.59 -22.42
C VAL A 459 7.11 -16.56 -21.69
N ALA A 460 7.56 -17.61 -22.36
CA ALA A 460 8.56 -18.50 -21.79
C ALA A 460 9.89 -17.75 -21.62
N LEU A 461 10.45 -17.81 -20.43
CA LEU A 461 11.74 -17.23 -20.09
C LEU A 461 12.88 -18.21 -20.39
N PRO A 462 14.12 -17.72 -20.65
CA PRO A 462 15.24 -18.57 -21.03
C PRO A 462 15.71 -19.49 -19.91
#